data_12ee0c5a347161a64da15606a19efbaa
#
_entry.id   12ee0c5a347161a64da15606a19efbaa
#
_cell.length_a   1.000
_cell.length_b   1.000
_cell.length_c   1.000
_cell.angle_alpha   90.00
_cell.angle_beta   90.00
_cell.angle_gamma   90.00
#
_symmetry.space_group_name_H-M   'P 1'
#
loop_
_entity.id
_entity.type
_entity.pdbx_description
1 polymer ?
#
loop_
_entity_poly.entity_id
_entity_poly.type
_entity_poly.pdbx_seq_one_letter_code
_entity_poly.pdbx_strand_id
1 'polypeptide(L)'
;MTAPRHFLTLMDLAPDEIRALIARATELKTQHRAGTAPRSLEGKVLAMIFTKASTRTRVSFEAGMAQLGGSALFLSGQDTQLGRGEPIADSARVISSMVDIVMIRTFAHADVEDFAAHSSVPVINGLTDDYHPCQILADLQTYFEINGDISGRKVCWLGDGNNVCHSWMNAARQLDFELVVACPEGYDPDPGLLAACGQHARIDRDPASAVEGAHLLVTDVWASMGQESEQAAREAVLAPYQLNQALLDRASADALYMHCLPAHRGEEITAELMDAADSVIWQEAENRLHAQKALMELLLQA
;
A
#
# COMPACT_ATOMS: atom_id res chain seq x y z
N MET A 1 -4.89 -21.72 22.09
CA MET A 1 -5.35 -20.71 21.13
C MET A 1 -4.34 -20.71 19.99
N THR A 2 -4.79 -20.70 18.73
CA THR A 2 -3.90 -20.52 17.58
C THR A 2 -3.30 -19.12 17.63
N ALA A 3 -2.05 -18.97 17.18
CA ALA A 3 -1.42 -17.65 17.07
C ALA A 3 -2.26 -16.76 16.13
N PRO A 4 -2.39 -15.45 16.44
CA PRO A 4 -3.11 -14.54 15.57
C PRO A 4 -2.41 -14.43 14.20
N ARG A 5 -3.19 -14.22 13.15
CA ARG A 5 -2.68 -13.95 11.82
C ARG A 5 -2.40 -12.47 11.67
N HIS A 6 -1.22 -12.11 11.18
CA HIS A 6 -0.82 -10.73 10.92
C HIS A 6 -0.81 -10.44 9.42
N PHE A 7 -0.78 -9.15 9.06
CA PHE A 7 -0.57 -8.68 7.69
C PHE A 7 0.51 -7.60 7.68
N LEU A 8 1.76 -8.02 7.55
CA LEU A 8 2.95 -7.16 7.59
C LEU A 8 3.44 -6.85 6.17
N THR A 9 3.29 -7.82 5.25
CA THR A 9 3.57 -7.70 3.82
C THR A 9 2.51 -8.45 3.01
N LEU A 10 2.49 -8.30 1.68
CA LEU A 10 1.62 -9.11 0.83
C LEU A 10 1.96 -10.61 0.86
N MET A 11 3.17 -10.97 1.30
CA MET A 11 3.60 -12.37 1.40
C MET A 11 2.88 -13.13 2.52
N ASP A 12 2.18 -12.45 3.43
CA ASP A 12 1.39 -13.05 4.51
C ASP A 12 0.04 -13.62 4.03
N LEU A 13 -0.35 -13.32 2.79
CA LEU A 13 -1.55 -13.85 2.14
C LEU A 13 -1.18 -14.76 0.97
N ALA A 14 -1.90 -15.85 0.81
CA ALA A 14 -1.80 -16.66 -0.40
C ALA A 14 -2.42 -15.90 -1.62
N PRO A 15 -2.01 -16.21 -2.86
CA PRO A 15 -2.54 -15.58 -4.07
C PRO A 15 -4.08 -15.56 -4.15
N ASP A 16 -4.72 -16.68 -3.84
CA ASP A 16 -6.18 -16.79 -3.87
C ASP A 16 -6.85 -16.01 -2.74
N GLU A 17 -6.18 -15.83 -1.60
CA GLU A 17 -6.68 -15.00 -0.51
C GLU A 17 -6.63 -13.52 -0.87
N ILE A 18 -5.59 -13.07 -1.59
CA ILE A 18 -5.51 -11.70 -2.12
C ILE A 18 -6.67 -11.46 -3.09
N ARG A 19 -6.93 -12.39 -4.02
CA ARG A 19 -8.06 -12.30 -4.95
C ARG A 19 -9.41 -12.27 -4.23
N ALA A 20 -9.61 -13.13 -3.25
CA ALA A 20 -10.82 -13.17 -2.44
C ALA A 20 -11.02 -11.87 -1.63
N LEU A 21 -9.93 -11.31 -1.06
CA LEU A 21 -9.96 -10.04 -0.34
C LEU A 21 -10.37 -8.89 -1.27
N ILE A 22 -9.80 -8.83 -2.48
CA ILE A 22 -10.15 -7.81 -3.48
C ILE A 22 -11.62 -7.93 -3.91
N ALA A 23 -12.11 -9.14 -4.14
CA ALA A 23 -13.51 -9.39 -4.46
C ALA A 23 -14.44 -8.93 -3.31
N ARG A 24 -14.07 -9.25 -2.06
CA ARG A 24 -14.80 -8.80 -0.86
C ARG A 24 -14.76 -7.28 -0.70
N ALA A 25 -13.63 -6.63 -0.97
CA ALA A 25 -13.50 -5.17 -0.93
C ALA A 25 -14.44 -4.49 -1.94
N THR A 26 -14.52 -5.03 -3.16
CA THR A 26 -15.43 -4.55 -4.22
C THR A 26 -16.91 -4.74 -3.83
N GLU A 27 -17.24 -5.86 -3.20
CA GLU A 27 -18.57 -6.09 -2.64
C GLU A 27 -18.92 -5.08 -1.53
N LEU A 28 -18.01 -4.88 -0.57
CA LEU A 28 -18.19 -3.91 0.52
C LEU A 28 -18.34 -2.47 0.01
N LYS A 29 -17.63 -2.10 -1.06
CA LYS A 29 -17.81 -0.82 -1.76
C LYS A 29 -19.21 -0.69 -2.34
N THR A 30 -19.70 -1.71 -3.02
CA THR A 30 -21.04 -1.75 -3.60
C THR A 30 -22.12 -1.66 -2.52
N GLN A 31 -22.01 -2.45 -1.46
CA GLN A 31 -22.92 -2.45 -0.32
C GLN A 31 -22.92 -1.09 0.40
N HIS A 32 -21.75 -0.47 0.57
CA HIS A 32 -21.65 0.86 1.17
C HIS A 32 -22.39 1.92 0.35
N ARG A 33 -22.19 1.94 -0.97
CA ARG A 33 -22.88 2.86 -1.88
C ARG A 33 -24.40 2.64 -1.93
N ALA A 34 -24.84 1.41 -1.72
CA ALA A 34 -26.26 1.03 -1.65
C ALA A 34 -26.88 1.29 -0.25
N GLY A 35 -26.12 1.68 0.75
CA GLY A 35 -26.60 1.84 2.14
C GLY A 35 -26.91 0.51 2.85
N THR A 36 -26.36 -0.61 2.36
CA THR A 36 -26.57 -1.97 2.89
C THR A 36 -25.31 -2.58 3.48
N ALA A 37 -24.32 -1.74 3.84
CA ALA A 37 -23.07 -2.20 4.41
C ALA A 37 -23.29 -3.04 5.68
N PRO A 38 -22.63 -4.22 5.81
CA PRO A 38 -22.76 -5.07 6.98
C PRO A 38 -22.11 -4.44 8.21
N ARG A 39 -22.60 -4.80 9.39
CA ARG A 39 -21.95 -4.47 10.67
C ARG A 39 -21.11 -5.65 11.19
N SER A 40 -20.25 -6.19 10.32
CA SER A 40 -19.51 -7.44 10.55
C SER A 40 -18.51 -7.38 11.70
N LEU A 41 -18.08 -6.17 12.07
CA LEU A 41 -17.13 -5.92 13.17
C LEU A 41 -17.80 -5.20 14.36
N GLU A 42 -19.10 -5.43 14.58
CA GLU A 42 -19.80 -4.82 15.70
C GLU A 42 -19.16 -5.19 17.04
N GLY A 43 -18.90 -4.15 17.86
CA GLY A 43 -18.25 -4.28 19.15
C GLY A 43 -16.74 -4.49 19.12
N LYS A 44 -16.11 -4.59 17.93
CA LYS A 44 -14.66 -4.72 17.78
C LYS A 44 -13.95 -3.37 17.93
N VAL A 45 -12.71 -3.40 18.42
CA VAL A 45 -11.88 -2.23 18.66
C VAL A 45 -10.57 -2.35 17.91
N LEU A 46 -10.29 -1.36 17.05
CA LEU A 46 -9.00 -1.18 16.36
C LEU A 46 -8.13 -0.17 17.11
N ALA A 47 -6.90 -0.54 17.49
CA ALA A 47 -5.89 0.44 17.89
C ALA A 47 -5.04 0.84 16.68
N MET A 48 -4.90 2.14 16.42
CA MET A 48 -4.08 2.69 15.34
C MET A 48 -2.87 3.42 15.92
N ILE A 49 -1.69 2.85 15.80
CA ILE A 49 -0.42 3.41 16.31
C ILE A 49 0.29 4.15 15.17
N PHE A 50 0.53 5.45 15.35
CA PHE A 50 1.20 6.30 14.38
C PHE A 50 2.44 6.96 14.97
N THR A 51 3.62 6.61 14.47
CA THR A 51 4.85 7.39 14.67
C THR A 51 5.17 8.26 13.46
N LYS A 52 4.57 7.95 12.30
CA LYS A 52 4.66 8.69 11.03
C LYS A 52 3.27 9.15 10.61
N ALA A 53 3.04 10.45 10.45
CA ALA A 53 1.72 11.03 10.18
C ALA A 53 1.12 10.55 8.86
N SER A 54 -0.21 10.42 8.80
CA SER A 54 -0.96 10.16 7.56
C SER A 54 -2.45 10.44 7.73
N THR A 55 -2.97 11.37 6.95
CA THR A 55 -4.40 11.66 6.89
C THR A 55 -5.18 10.50 6.25
N ARG A 56 -4.74 10.05 5.07
CA ARG A 56 -5.44 8.99 4.31
C ARG A 56 -5.52 7.68 5.07
N THR A 57 -4.41 7.21 5.65
CA THR A 57 -4.39 5.95 6.42
C THR A 57 -5.28 6.05 7.65
N ARG A 58 -5.23 7.19 8.38
CA ARG A 58 -6.10 7.41 9.54
C ARG A 58 -7.57 7.38 9.15
N VAL A 59 -7.96 8.21 8.17
CA VAL A 59 -9.36 8.32 7.75
C VAL A 59 -9.90 6.98 7.23
N SER A 60 -9.13 6.25 6.40
CA SER A 60 -9.60 5.00 5.81
C SER A 60 -9.78 3.89 6.85
N PHE A 61 -8.89 3.74 7.82
CA PHE A 61 -9.05 2.74 8.88
C PHE A 61 -10.14 3.13 9.89
N GLU A 62 -10.15 4.39 10.36
CA GLU A 62 -11.12 4.87 11.35
C GLU A 62 -12.54 4.83 10.79
N ALA A 63 -12.76 5.37 9.58
CA ALA A 63 -14.04 5.31 8.90
C ALA A 63 -14.43 3.87 8.53
N GLY A 64 -13.48 3.05 8.06
CA GLY A 64 -13.71 1.66 7.72
C GLY A 64 -14.20 0.85 8.91
N MET A 65 -13.55 0.98 10.06
CA MET A 65 -13.94 0.31 11.28
C MET A 65 -15.33 0.76 11.76
N ALA A 66 -15.60 2.07 11.75
CA ALA A 66 -16.90 2.62 12.12
C ALA A 66 -18.03 2.14 11.20
N GLN A 67 -17.80 2.09 9.87
CA GLN A 67 -18.78 1.60 8.90
C GLN A 67 -19.11 0.12 9.09
N LEU A 68 -18.17 -0.69 9.57
CA LEU A 68 -18.37 -2.10 9.89
C LEU A 68 -18.94 -2.32 11.30
N GLY A 69 -19.25 -1.26 12.05
CA GLY A 69 -19.89 -1.31 13.37
C GLY A 69 -18.94 -1.36 14.56
N GLY A 70 -17.64 -1.32 14.33
CA GLY A 70 -16.63 -1.25 15.36
C GLY A 70 -16.25 0.17 15.76
N SER A 71 -15.18 0.30 16.51
CA SER A 71 -14.59 1.58 16.94
C SER A 71 -13.07 1.57 16.75
N ALA A 72 -12.47 2.76 16.67
CA ALA A 72 -11.03 2.88 16.51
C ALA A 72 -10.44 3.86 17.54
N LEU A 73 -9.25 3.55 18.03
CA LEU A 73 -8.45 4.39 18.92
C LEU A 73 -7.23 4.90 18.16
N PHE A 74 -7.06 6.21 18.11
CA PHE A 74 -5.85 6.81 17.54
C PHE A 74 -4.80 7.02 18.64
N LEU A 75 -3.63 6.41 18.43
CA LEU A 75 -2.49 6.47 19.35
C LEU A 75 -1.31 7.14 18.64
N SER A 76 -1.04 8.39 18.98
CA SER A 76 0.13 9.12 18.47
C SER A 76 1.39 8.66 19.21
N GLY A 77 2.48 8.41 18.48
CA GLY A 77 3.76 8.11 19.09
C GLY A 77 4.27 9.21 20.04
N GLN A 78 3.84 10.46 19.85
CA GLN A 78 4.19 11.58 20.75
C GLN A 78 3.42 11.54 22.09
N ASP A 79 2.22 10.94 22.08
CA ASP A 79 1.31 10.91 23.22
C ASP A 79 1.32 9.56 23.95
N THR A 80 2.07 8.58 23.47
CA THR A 80 2.20 7.23 24.03
C THR A 80 3.55 7.00 24.66
N GLN A 81 3.66 5.98 25.51
CA GLN A 81 4.90 5.54 26.13
C GLN A 81 5.89 4.93 25.12
N LEU A 82 5.43 4.44 23.97
CA LEU A 82 6.28 3.99 22.86
C LEU A 82 7.26 5.08 22.41
N GLY A 83 6.79 6.34 22.32
CA GLY A 83 7.66 7.50 22.03
C GLY A 83 8.56 7.92 23.20
N ARG A 84 8.43 7.28 24.37
CA ARG A 84 9.20 7.58 25.60
C ARG A 84 10.13 6.46 26.02
N GLY A 85 10.37 5.46 25.15
CA GLY A 85 11.33 4.38 25.37
C GLY A 85 10.77 3.15 26.10
N GLU A 86 9.44 2.96 26.13
CA GLU A 86 8.86 1.68 26.54
C GLU A 86 9.22 0.60 25.51
N PRO A 87 9.65 -0.60 25.93
CA PRO A 87 9.91 -1.70 25.00
C PRO A 87 8.68 -2.03 24.14
N ILE A 88 8.87 -2.26 22.85
CA ILE A 88 7.80 -2.58 21.89
C ILE A 88 7.02 -3.82 22.38
N ALA A 89 7.72 -4.84 22.84
CA ALA A 89 7.15 -6.07 23.37
C ALA A 89 6.17 -5.84 24.55
N ASP A 90 6.45 -4.87 25.41
CA ASP A 90 5.59 -4.57 26.57
C ASP A 90 4.34 -3.82 26.12
N SER A 91 4.50 -2.80 25.26
CA SER A 91 3.37 -2.11 24.62
C SER A 91 2.48 -3.08 23.82
N ALA A 92 3.07 -4.03 23.09
CA ALA A 92 2.33 -5.03 22.33
C ALA A 92 1.46 -5.90 23.23
N ARG A 93 2.01 -6.42 24.35
CA ARG A 93 1.25 -7.23 25.33
C ARG A 93 0.11 -6.44 25.97
N VAL A 94 0.36 -5.20 26.37
CA VAL A 94 -0.64 -4.35 27.03
C VAL A 94 -1.75 -3.97 26.05
N ILE A 95 -1.41 -3.42 24.90
CA ILE A 95 -2.40 -2.94 23.92
C ILE A 95 -3.23 -4.11 23.39
N SER A 96 -2.59 -5.21 22.99
CA SER A 96 -3.30 -6.38 22.46
C SER A 96 -4.21 -7.09 23.46
N SER A 97 -4.04 -6.85 24.77
CA SER A 97 -4.96 -7.36 25.79
C SER A 97 -6.27 -6.57 25.90
N MET A 98 -6.35 -5.39 25.28
CA MET A 98 -7.48 -4.44 25.42
C MET A 98 -8.23 -4.17 24.13
N VAL A 99 -7.70 -4.59 22.97
CA VAL A 99 -8.29 -4.36 21.65
C VAL A 99 -8.37 -5.66 20.85
N ASP A 100 -9.07 -5.65 19.71
CA ASP A 100 -9.25 -6.83 18.87
C ASP A 100 -8.26 -6.90 17.70
N ILE A 101 -7.73 -5.77 17.27
CA ILE A 101 -6.80 -5.65 16.14
C ILE A 101 -5.96 -4.39 16.27
N VAL A 102 -4.71 -4.43 15.77
CA VAL A 102 -3.79 -3.29 15.80
C VAL A 102 -3.34 -2.94 14.40
N MET A 103 -3.28 -1.66 14.06
CA MET A 103 -2.61 -1.15 12.88
C MET A 103 -1.45 -0.26 13.30
N ILE A 104 -0.28 -0.45 12.68
CA ILE A 104 0.94 0.30 12.99
C ILE A 104 1.44 1.00 11.72
N ARG A 105 1.71 2.30 11.83
CA ARG A 105 2.42 3.08 10.81
C ARG A 105 3.65 3.72 11.45
N THR A 106 4.83 3.24 11.06
CA THR A 106 6.10 3.61 11.67
C THR A 106 7.20 3.72 10.61
N PHE A 107 8.44 3.86 11.03
CA PHE A 107 9.63 3.90 10.17
C PHE A 107 10.19 2.48 9.97
N ALA A 108 10.81 1.89 10.97
CA ALA A 108 11.45 0.59 10.85
C ALA A 108 10.43 -0.56 10.75
N HIS A 109 10.62 -1.45 9.77
CA HIS A 109 9.77 -2.64 9.62
C HIS A 109 9.94 -3.61 10.79
N ALA A 110 11.15 -3.73 11.31
CA ALA A 110 11.46 -4.54 12.49
C ALA A 110 10.62 -4.18 13.73
N ASP A 111 10.21 -2.91 13.88
CA ASP A 111 9.32 -2.50 14.98
C ASP A 111 7.94 -3.15 14.86
N VAL A 112 7.44 -3.27 13.63
CA VAL A 112 6.14 -3.92 13.37
C VAL A 112 6.24 -5.43 13.56
N GLU A 113 7.34 -6.04 13.13
CA GLU A 113 7.62 -7.46 13.35
C GLU A 113 7.73 -7.80 14.84
N ASP A 114 8.48 -6.99 15.62
CA ASP A 114 8.61 -7.17 17.06
C ASP A 114 7.26 -7.00 17.78
N PHE A 115 6.47 -6.00 17.40
CA PHE A 115 5.12 -5.84 17.94
C PHE A 115 4.23 -7.04 17.62
N ALA A 116 4.24 -7.53 16.38
CA ALA A 116 3.46 -8.68 15.94
C ALA A 116 3.85 -9.96 16.69
N ALA A 117 5.17 -10.19 16.91
CA ALA A 117 5.67 -11.34 17.65
C ALA A 117 5.18 -11.41 19.11
N HIS A 118 4.81 -10.26 19.71
CA HIS A 118 4.37 -10.17 21.09
C HIS A 118 2.87 -9.84 21.24
N SER A 119 2.17 -9.65 20.13
CA SER A 119 0.73 -9.34 20.11
C SER A 119 -0.12 -10.61 20.24
N SER A 120 -1.19 -10.55 21.04
CA SER A 120 -2.22 -11.59 21.12
C SER A 120 -3.36 -11.41 20.12
N VAL A 121 -3.34 -10.34 19.30
CA VAL A 121 -4.34 -10.02 18.29
C VAL A 121 -3.68 -9.73 16.93
N PRO A 122 -4.41 -9.77 15.80
CA PRO A 122 -3.87 -9.41 14.50
C PRO A 122 -3.20 -8.03 14.46
N VAL A 123 -2.08 -7.95 13.75
CA VAL A 123 -1.34 -6.70 13.48
C VAL A 123 -1.31 -6.44 11.98
N ILE A 124 -1.62 -5.19 11.59
CA ILE A 124 -1.57 -4.70 10.22
C ILE A 124 -0.44 -3.70 10.08
N ASN A 125 0.42 -3.90 9.09
CA ASN A 125 1.37 -2.88 8.64
C ASN A 125 0.65 -1.81 7.83
N GLY A 126 0.42 -0.64 8.42
CA GLY A 126 -0.16 0.52 7.73
C GLY A 126 0.82 1.24 6.80
N LEU A 127 2.10 1.18 7.09
CA LEU A 127 3.28 1.57 6.30
C LEU A 127 4.53 1.47 7.17
N THR A 128 5.62 1.00 6.57
CA THR A 128 7.00 1.17 7.07
C THR A 128 7.90 1.74 5.96
N ASP A 129 9.18 1.99 6.26
CA ASP A 129 10.14 2.42 5.23
C ASP A 129 10.45 1.29 4.23
N ASP A 130 10.17 0.03 4.58
CA ASP A 130 10.39 -1.12 3.71
C ASP A 130 9.16 -1.52 2.89
N TYR A 131 7.91 -1.34 3.44
CA TYR A 131 6.68 -1.82 2.78
C TYR A 131 5.47 -0.92 3.03
N HIS A 132 4.55 -0.91 2.05
CA HIS A 132 3.21 -0.32 2.16
C HIS A 132 2.12 -1.27 1.62
N PRO A 133 1.90 -2.43 2.24
CA PRO A 133 1.06 -3.49 1.68
C PRO A 133 -0.42 -3.08 1.56
N CYS A 134 -0.93 -2.23 2.46
CA CYS A 134 -2.31 -1.74 2.40
C CYS A 134 -2.57 -0.82 1.17
N GLN A 135 -1.54 -0.16 0.64
CA GLN A 135 -1.68 0.60 -0.60
C GLN A 135 -1.90 -0.36 -1.77
N ILE A 136 -1.07 -1.39 -1.87
CA ILE A 136 -1.13 -2.32 -2.98
C ILE A 136 -2.46 -3.08 -3.03
N LEU A 137 -3.09 -3.38 -1.90
CA LEU A 137 -4.43 -3.97 -1.90
C LEU A 137 -5.45 -3.04 -2.58
N ALA A 138 -5.35 -1.72 -2.40
CA ALA A 138 -6.24 -0.75 -3.03
C ALA A 138 -5.93 -0.55 -4.53
N ASP A 139 -4.65 -0.55 -4.88
CA ASP A 139 -4.19 -0.46 -6.27
C ASP A 139 -4.69 -1.69 -7.06
N LEU A 140 -4.50 -2.88 -6.52
CA LEU A 140 -4.99 -4.13 -7.08
C LEU A 140 -6.52 -4.14 -7.18
N GLN A 141 -7.26 -3.67 -6.15
CA GLN A 141 -8.71 -3.53 -6.23
C GLN A 141 -9.11 -2.61 -7.38
N THR A 142 -8.42 -1.48 -7.55
CA THR A 142 -8.70 -0.52 -8.61
C THR A 142 -8.46 -1.12 -9.99
N TYR A 143 -7.33 -1.81 -10.15
CA TYR A 143 -7.02 -2.51 -11.41
C TYR A 143 -8.06 -3.60 -11.71
N PHE A 144 -8.41 -4.43 -10.72
CA PHE A 144 -9.37 -5.53 -10.91
C PHE A 144 -10.79 -5.06 -11.21
N GLU A 145 -11.21 -3.93 -10.64
CA GLU A 145 -12.53 -3.33 -10.93
C GLU A 145 -12.65 -2.86 -12.39
N ILE A 146 -11.53 -2.54 -13.06
CA ILE A 146 -11.52 -1.97 -14.41
C ILE A 146 -11.09 -3.01 -15.44
N ASN A 147 -9.97 -3.70 -15.21
CA ASN A 147 -9.33 -4.57 -16.20
C ASN A 147 -9.35 -6.07 -15.81
N GLY A 148 -9.92 -6.44 -14.67
CA GLY A 148 -9.92 -7.83 -14.18
C GLY A 148 -8.57 -8.24 -13.59
N ASP A 149 -8.28 -9.56 -13.56
CA ASP A 149 -7.08 -10.11 -12.93
C ASP A 149 -5.80 -9.60 -13.60
N ILE A 150 -4.79 -9.25 -12.81
CA ILE A 150 -3.50 -8.70 -13.24
C ILE A 150 -2.51 -9.79 -13.68
N SER A 151 -2.81 -11.08 -13.46
CA SER A 151 -1.92 -12.19 -13.81
C SER A 151 -1.52 -12.16 -15.29
N GLY A 152 -0.23 -12.41 -15.57
CA GLY A 152 0.35 -12.36 -16.92
C GLY A 152 0.45 -10.97 -17.54
N ARG A 153 0.11 -9.91 -16.81
CA ARG A 153 0.22 -8.53 -17.29
C ARG A 153 1.62 -7.96 -17.03
N LYS A 154 1.94 -6.87 -17.71
CA LYS A 154 3.14 -6.08 -17.45
C LYS A 154 2.76 -4.82 -16.70
N VAL A 155 3.42 -4.58 -15.57
CA VAL A 155 3.32 -3.37 -14.75
C VAL A 155 4.66 -2.64 -14.82
N CYS A 156 4.66 -1.33 -14.95
CA CYS A 156 5.86 -0.52 -14.89
C CYS A 156 5.81 0.43 -13.70
N TRP A 157 6.79 0.31 -12.82
CA TRP A 157 7.08 1.26 -11.78
C TRP A 157 8.02 2.35 -12.32
N LEU A 158 7.73 3.63 -12.06
CA LEU A 158 8.52 4.78 -12.51
C LEU A 158 9.01 5.58 -11.30
N GLY A 159 10.32 5.65 -11.09
CA GLY A 159 10.92 6.47 -10.03
C GLY A 159 11.80 5.70 -9.04
N ASP A 160 11.81 6.14 -7.79
CA ASP A 160 12.63 5.55 -6.72
C ASP A 160 12.14 4.15 -6.32
N GLY A 161 13.07 3.20 -6.16
CA GLY A 161 12.80 1.84 -5.69
C GLY A 161 12.45 1.78 -4.20
N ASN A 162 11.43 2.52 -3.79
CA ASN A 162 11.01 2.72 -2.41
C ASN A 162 10.10 1.59 -1.85
N ASN A 163 9.54 1.81 -0.66
CA ASN A 163 8.66 0.85 0.03
C ASN A 163 7.38 0.49 -0.73
N VAL A 164 6.84 1.39 -1.56
CA VAL A 164 5.68 1.09 -2.42
C VAL A 164 6.12 0.20 -3.58
N CYS A 165 7.28 0.50 -4.20
CA CYS A 165 7.91 -0.38 -5.19
C CYS A 165 8.16 -1.79 -4.63
N HIS A 166 8.72 -1.90 -3.42
CA HIS A 166 8.93 -3.19 -2.75
C HIS A 166 7.63 -3.96 -2.56
N SER A 167 6.54 -3.27 -2.22
CA SER A 167 5.24 -3.91 -2.07
C SER A 167 4.65 -4.36 -3.41
N TRP A 168 4.89 -3.63 -4.50
CA TRP A 168 4.58 -4.06 -5.87
C TRP A 168 5.39 -5.28 -6.29
N MET A 169 6.67 -5.39 -5.88
CA MET A 169 7.51 -6.57 -6.10
C MET A 169 6.92 -7.81 -5.41
N ASN A 170 6.43 -7.66 -4.18
CA ASN A 170 5.72 -8.74 -3.49
C ASN A 170 4.42 -9.13 -4.22
N ALA A 171 3.67 -8.14 -4.72
CA ALA A 171 2.46 -8.40 -5.50
C ALA A 171 2.75 -9.16 -6.80
N ALA A 172 3.83 -8.81 -7.52
CA ALA A 172 4.25 -9.48 -8.74
C ALA A 172 4.52 -10.97 -8.51
N ARG A 173 5.17 -11.30 -7.40
CA ARG A 173 5.42 -12.70 -7.00
C ARG A 173 4.13 -13.45 -6.66
N GLN A 174 3.21 -12.80 -5.94
CA GLN A 174 1.96 -13.42 -5.49
C GLN A 174 0.94 -13.60 -6.60
N LEU A 175 0.88 -12.68 -7.56
CA LEU A 175 -0.17 -12.65 -8.57
C LEU A 175 0.32 -12.99 -9.98
N ASP A 176 1.59 -13.43 -10.11
CA ASP A 176 2.19 -13.90 -11.36
C ASP A 176 2.08 -12.89 -12.51
N PHE A 177 2.66 -11.70 -12.33
CA PHE A 177 2.79 -10.69 -13.35
C PHE A 177 4.23 -10.16 -13.45
N GLU A 178 4.59 -9.51 -14.57
CA GLU A 178 5.89 -8.87 -14.75
C GLU A 178 5.88 -7.45 -14.17
N LEU A 179 6.81 -7.14 -13.26
CA LEU A 179 7.09 -5.79 -12.81
C LEU A 179 8.41 -5.29 -13.41
N VAL A 180 8.34 -4.23 -14.21
CA VAL A 180 9.52 -3.52 -14.70
C VAL A 180 9.73 -2.28 -13.86
N VAL A 181 10.86 -2.21 -13.15
CA VAL A 181 11.23 -1.05 -12.33
C VAL A 181 12.10 -0.11 -13.16
N ALA A 182 11.52 1.00 -13.58
CA ALA A 182 12.24 2.07 -14.27
C ALA A 182 12.77 3.07 -13.24
N CYS A 183 14.06 2.96 -12.93
CA CYS A 183 14.73 3.82 -11.97
C CYS A 183 16.17 4.15 -12.40
N PRO A 184 16.73 5.32 -12.04
CA PRO A 184 18.14 5.63 -12.28
C PRO A 184 19.06 4.79 -11.37
N GLU A 185 20.33 4.74 -11.71
CA GLU A 185 21.36 4.12 -10.85
C GLU A 185 21.41 4.82 -9.48
N GLY A 186 21.48 4.01 -8.41
CA GLY A 186 21.47 4.50 -7.03
C GLY A 186 20.08 4.68 -6.42
N TYR A 187 19.01 4.45 -7.20
CA TYR A 187 17.60 4.45 -6.75
C TYR A 187 16.97 3.07 -6.92
N ASP A 188 17.80 2.04 -6.83
CA ASP A 188 17.40 0.66 -6.97
C ASP A 188 16.53 0.20 -5.78
N PRO A 189 15.56 -0.70 -5.99
CA PRO A 189 14.91 -1.40 -4.90
C PRO A 189 15.92 -2.32 -4.17
N ASP A 190 15.53 -2.79 -2.99
CA ASP A 190 16.36 -3.71 -2.21
C ASP A 190 16.85 -4.89 -3.06
N PRO A 191 18.16 -5.14 -3.13
CA PRO A 191 18.73 -6.17 -4.00
C PRO A 191 18.36 -7.60 -3.56
N GLY A 192 18.13 -7.83 -2.27
CA GLY A 192 17.69 -9.13 -1.75
C GLY A 192 16.25 -9.41 -2.16
N LEU A 193 15.38 -8.40 -2.10
CA LEU A 193 14.01 -8.50 -2.57
C LEU A 193 13.94 -8.68 -4.09
N LEU A 194 14.76 -7.94 -4.86
CA LEU A 194 14.84 -8.10 -6.30
C LEU A 194 15.27 -9.52 -6.68
N ALA A 195 16.30 -10.05 -6.03
CA ALA A 195 16.74 -11.43 -6.24
C ALA A 195 15.64 -12.44 -5.90
N ALA A 196 14.88 -12.21 -4.83
CA ALA A 196 13.76 -13.07 -4.43
C ALA A 196 12.57 -13.02 -5.41
N CYS A 197 12.41 -11.96 -6.19
CA CYS A 197 11.38 -11.86 -7.23
C CYS A 197 11.69 -12.72 -8.47
N GLY A 198 12.95 -13.06 -8.71
CA GLY A 198 13.33 -13.86 -9.87
C GLY A 198 12.86 -13.25 -11.18
N GLN A 199 12.07 -14.01 -11.94
CA GLN A 199 11.54 -13.55 -13.23
C GLN A 199 10.39 -12.53 -13.13
N HIS A 200 9.81 -12.33 -11.94
CA HIS A 200 8.66 -11.44 -11.77
C HIS A 200 9.03 -9.97 -11.67
N ALA A 201 10.30 -9.63 -11.42
CA ALA A 201 10.74 -8.24 -11.39
C ALA A 201 12.11 -8.08 -12.05
N ARG A 202 12.27 -6.98 -12.78
CA ARG A 202 13.55 -6.55 -13.37
C ARG A 202 13.67 -5.04 -13.39
N ILE A 203 14.91 -4.55 -13.45
CA ILE A 203 15.21 -3.13 -13.62
C ILE A 203 15.41 -2.83 -15.10
N ASP A 204 14.88 -1.70 -15.56
CA ASP A 204 15.16 -1.10 -16.87
C ASP A 204 15.50 0.38 -16.66
N ARG A 205 16.68 0.80 -17.11
CA ARG A 205 17.15 2.18 -16.92
C ARG A 205 16.55 3.18 -17.91
N ASP A 206 15.97 2.69 -19.01
CA ASP A 206 15.29 3.52 -19.99
C ASP A 206 13.76 3.51 -19.71
N PRO A 207 13.18 4.61 -19.20
CA PRO A 207 11.76 4.66 -18.91
C PRO A 207 10.90 4.45 -20.15
N ALA A 208 11.37 4.88 -21.34
CA ALA A 208 10.64 4.70 -22.59
C ALA A 208 10.56 3.22 -23.01
N SER A 209 11.63 2.45 -22.79
CA SER A 209 11.65 0.98 -22.97
C SER A 209 10.82 0.28 -21.90
N ALA A 210 10.94 0.72 -20.66
CA ALA A 210 10.28 0.09 -19.53
C ALA A 210 8.75 0.10 -19.65
N VAL A 211 8.17 1.22 -20.12
CA VAL A 211 6.70 1.37 -20.24
C VAL A 211 6.12 0.69 -21.48
N GLU A 212 6.94 0.29 -22.46
CA GLU A 212 6.43 -0.23 -23.72
C GLU A 212 5.54 -1.45 -23.52
N GLY A 213 4.26 -1.34 -23.93
CA GLY A 213 3.26 -2.39 -23.79
C GLY A 213 2.85 -2.69 -22.33
N ALA A 214 3.19 -1.86 -21.36
CA ALA A 214 2.73 -2.02 -19.98
C ALA A 214 1.21 -1.77 -19.87
N HIS A 215 0.54 -2.54 -19.02
CA HIS A 215 -0.91 -2.43 -18.76
C HIS A 215 -1.23 -1.54 -17.57
N LEU A 216 -0.21 -1.24 -16.74
CA LEU A 216 -0.32 -0.36 -15.61
C LEU A 216 1.01 0.38 -15.42
N LEU A 217 0.95 1.69 -15.26
CA LEU A 217 2.06 2.55 -14.87
C LEU A 217 1.83 3.02 -13.43
N VAL A 218 2.84 2.89 -12.58
CA VAL A 218 2.75 3.29 -11.17
C VAL A 218 3.92 4.19 -10.83
N THR A 219 3.65 5.25 -10.08
CA THR A 219 4.68 6.15 -9.55
C THR A 219 4.36 6.60 -8.13
N ASP A 220 5.34 7.16 -7.46
CA ASP A 220 5.24 7.77 -6.14
C ASP A 220 6.14 9.01 -6.07
N VAL A 221 5.98 9.83 -5.03
CA VAL A 221 6.81 11.00 -4.79
C VAL A 221 8.30 10.65 -4.82
N TRP A 222 9.11 11.52 -5.41
CA TRP A 222 10.55 11.31 -5.50
C TRP A 222 11.28 11.54 -4.19
N ALA A 223 10.75 12.38 -3.31
CA ALA A 223 11.23 12.58 -1.95
C ALA A 223 10.16 12.14 -0.96
N SER A 224 10.40 11.03 -0.27
CA SER A 224 9.51 10.52 0.77
C SER A 224 9.59 11.38 2.03
N MET A 225 8.62 11.23 2.93
CA MET A 225 8.61 11.91 4.24
C MET A 225 9.92 11.67 5.01
N GLY A 226 10.62 12.75 5.35
CA GLY A 226 11.94 12.74 5.99
C GLY A 226 13.12 12.91 5.04
N GLN A 227 12.88 13.00 3.71
CA GLN A 227 13.90 13.22 2.67
C GLN A 227 13.76 14.59 2.00
N GLU A 228 13.01 15.52 2.57
CA GLU A 228 12.71 16.84 1.97
C GLU A 228 13.98 17.66 1.69
N SER A 229 15.06 17.45 2.45
CA SER A 229 16.34 18.10 2.20
C SER A 229 17.06 17.63 0.93
N GLU A 230 16.70 16.48 0.39
CA GLU A 230 17.28 15.88 -0.82
C GLU A 230 16.46 16.19 -2.09
N GLN A 231 15.29 16.83 -1.97
CA GLN A 231 14.32 16.99 -3.04
C GLN A 231 14.92 17.51 -4.33
N ALA A 232 15.65 18.63 -4.32
CA ALA A 232 16.22 19.22 -5.53
C ALA A 232 17.25 18.30 -6.23
N ALA A 233 18.01 17.51 -5.47
CA ALA A 233 18.96 16.56 -6.04
C ALA A 233 18.22 15.36 -6.66
N ARG A 234 17.16 14.89 -6.00
CA ARG A 234 16.30 13.79 -6.48
C ARG A 234 15.54 14.20 -7.74
N GLU A 235 14.95 15.39 -7.78
CA GLU A 235 14.28 15.95 -8.97
C GLU A 235 15.18 15.94 -10.21
N ALA A 236 16.43 16.39 -10.07
CA ALA A 236 17.37 16.45 -11.20
C ALA A 236 17.66 15.07 -11.80
N VAL A 237 17.71 14.03 -10.97
CA VAL A 237 18.06 12.65 -11.39
C VAL A 237 16.80 11.90 -11.86
N LEU A 238 15.66 12.12 -11.20
CA LEU A 238 14.41 11.39 -11.44
C LEU A 238 13.52 12.03 -12.52
N ALA A 239 13.79 13.27 -12.96
CA ALA A 239 13.02 13.96 -13.99
C ALA A 239 12.77 13.16 -15.29
N PRO A 240 13.70 12.32 -15.80
CA PRO A 240 13.42 11.46 -16.96
C PRO A 240 12.39 10.36 -16.71
N TYR A 241 12.09 10.06 -15.43
CA TYR A 241 11.14 9.03 -15.01
C TYR A 241 9.77 9.61 -14.64
N GLN A 242 9.52 10.89 -14.96
CA GLN A 242 8.20 11.51 -14.76
C GLN A 242 7.13 10.78 -15.54
N LEU A 243 6.05 10.39 -14.87
CA LEU A 243 4.85 9.88 -15.52
C LEU A 243 4.14 11.01 -16.26
N ASN A 244 4.15 10.94 -17.59
CA ASN A 244 3.61 11.93 -18.51
C ASN A 244 2.92 11.27 -19.71
N GLN A 245 2.24 12.07 -20.53
CA GLN A 245 1.50 11.56 -21.68
C GLN A 245 2.41 10.83 -22.69
N ALA A 246 3.63 11.29 -22.89
CA ALA A 246 4.54 10.66 -23.86
C ALA A 246 4.97 9.24 -23.43
N LEU A 247 5.10 8.97 -22.13
CA LEU A 247 5.33 7.61 -21.60
C LEU A 247 4.04 6.79 -21.65
N LEU A 248 2.89 7.37 -21.30
CA LEU A 248 1.60 6.69 -21.35
C LEU A 248 1.22 6.25 -22.78
N ASP A 249 1.51 7.06 -23.78
CA ASP A 249 1.25 6.73 -25.20
C ASP A 249 2.05 5.52 -25.73
N ARG A 250 3.12 5.11 -25.03
CA ARG A 250 3.92 3.93 -25.34
C ARG A 250 3.44 2.66 -24.66
N ALA A 251 2.62 2.81 -23.61
CA ALA A 251 2.01 1.71 -22.90
C ALA A 251 0.91 1.03 -23.74
N SER A 252 0.28 0.00 -23.21
CA SER A 252 -0.89 -0.62 -23.81
C SER A 252 -2.02 0.41 -24.00
N ALA A 253 -2.83 0.26 -25.04
CA ALA A 253 -3.91 1.21 -25.33
C ALA A 253 -4.98 1.29 -24.23
N ASP A 254 -5.06 0.28 -23.38
CA ASP A 254 -5.94 0.17 -22.21
C ASP A 254 -5.18 0.34 -20.87
N ALA A 255 -3.95 0.88 -20.93
CA ALA A 255 -3.13 1.05 -19.75
C ALA A 255 -3.76 2.03 -18.75
N LEU A 256 -3.74 1.65 -17.48
CA LEU A 256 -4.06 2.54 -16.38
C LEU A 256 -2.77 3.17 -15.83
N TYR A 257 -2.94 4.25 -15.09
CA TYR A 257 -1.84 4.83 -14.29
C TYR A 257 -2.32 5.15 -12.87
N MET A 258 -1.45 4.97 -11.89
CA MET A 258 -1.76 5.08 -10.46
C MET A 258 -0.69 5.87 -9.72
N HIS A 259 -1.12 6.49 -8.62
CA HIS A 259 -0.27 7.24 -7.69
C HIS A 259 -0.85 7.19 -6.27
N CYS A 260 -0.10 6.67 -5.32
CA CYS A 260 -0.57 6.44 -3.94
C CYS A 260 -0.88 7.73 -3.13
N LEU A 261 -0.54 8.91 -3.67
CA LEU A 261 -0.71 10.23 -3.04
C LEU A 261 0.06 10.38 -1.70
N PRO A 262 0.55 11.62 -1.35
CA PRO A 262 0.34 12.88 -2.08
C PRO A 262 1.11 12.91 -3.39
N ALA A 263 0.69 13.71 -4.37
CA ALA A 263 1.40 13.89 -5.64
C ALA A 263 1.89 15.32 -5.80
N HIS A 264 3.10 15.47 -6.36
CA HIS A 264 3.68 16.76 -6.73
C HIS A 264 3.54 16.97 -8.23
N ARG A 265 2.48 17.71 -8.62
CA ARG A 265 2.20 18.01 -10.03
C ARG A 265 3.37 18.72 -10.69
N GLY A 266 3.88 18.14 -11.78
CA GLY A 266 5.04 18.63 -12.51
C GLY A 266 6.38 18.03 -12.07
N GLU A 267 6.38 17.26 -10.97
CA GLU A 267 7.51 16.44 -10.55
C GLU A 267 7.34 15.00 -11.07
N GLU A 268 6.97 14.04 -10.21
CA GLU A 268 6.84 12.62 -10.58
C GLU A 268 5.67 12.31 -11.52
N ILE A 269 4.66 13.18 -11.57
CA ILE A 269 3.52 13.07 -12.47
C ILE A 269 3.10 14.46 -12.98
N THR A 270 2.68 14.55 -14.24
CA THR A 270 2.21 15.81 -14.81
C THR A 270 0.83 16.20 -14.26
N ALA A 271 0.54 17.52 -14.22
CA ALA A 271 -0.76 18.01 -13.81
C ALA A 271 -1.89 17.52 -14.74
N GLU A 272 -1.59 17.38 -16.03
CA GLU A 272 -2.53 16.92 -17.05
C GLU A 272 -3.06 15.51 -16.72
N LEU A 273 -2.17 14.57 -16.37
CA LEU A 273 -2.57 13.21 -16.00
C LEU A 273 -3.27 13.19 -14.62
N MET A 274 -2.78 13.98 -13.67
CA MET A 274 -3.44 14.05 -12.34
C MET A 274 -4.88 14.52 -12.42
N ASP A 275 -5.16 15.50 -13.27
CA ASP A 275 -6.45 16.19 -13.35
C ASP A 275 -7.29 15.68 -14.55
N ALA A 276 -6.84 14.64 -15.26
CA ALA A 276 -7.58 14.01 -16.34
C ALA A 276 -8.90 13.41 -15.84
N ALA A 277 -9.95 13.52 -16.64
CA ALA A 277 -11.29 13.06 -16.27
C ALA A 277 -11.40 11.53 -16.11
N ASP A 278 -10.50 10.79 -16.74
CA ASP A 278 -10.37 9.34 -16.70
C ASP A 278 -9.28 8.85 -15.74
N SER A 279 -8.66 9.77 -14.98
CA SER A 279 -7.67 9.42 -13.96
C SER A 279 -8.30 8.53 -12.89
N VAL A 280 -7.69 7.37 -12.65
CA VAL A 280 -8.16 6.39 -11.64
C VAL A 280 -7.58 6.65 -10.25
N ILE A 281 -6.70 7.63 -10.09
CA ILE A 281 -5.99 7.95 -8.83
C ILE A 281 -6.97 8.24 -7.67
N TRP A 282 -8.09 8.91 -7.98
CA TRP A 282 -9.10 9.19 -6.95
C TRP A 282 -9.88 7.95 -6.55
N GLN A 283 -10.15 7.04 -7.49
CA GLN A 283 -10.74 5.73 -7.20
C GLN A 283 -9.78 4.84 -6.40
N GLU A 284 -8.50 4.86 -6.73
CA GLU A 284 -7.43 4.20 -5.98
C GLU A 284 -7.40 4.69 -4.52
N ALA A 285 -7.45 6.00 -4.31
CA ALA A 285 -7.49 6.60 -2.97
C ALA A 285 -8.76 6.21 -2.20
N GLU A 286 -9.94 6.15 -2.83
CA GLU A 286 -11.19 5.67 -2.23
C GLU A 286 -11.10 4.20 -1.88
N ASN A 287 -10.52 3.37 -2.75
CA ASN A 287 -10.40 1.93 -2.55
C ASN A 287 -9.54 1.56 -1.33
N ARG A 288 -8.70 2.47 -0.81
CA ARG A 288 -8.03 2.32 0.48
C ARG A 288 -9.03 2.00 1.61
N LEU A 289 -10.20 2.66 1.62
CA LEU A 289 -11.25 2.39 2.59
C LEU A 289 -11.78 0.96 2.47
N HIS A 290 -12.07 0.51 1.25
CA HIS A 290 -12.75 -0.76 1.02
C HIS A 290 -11.81 -1.96 1.15
N ALA A 291 -10.59 -1.86 0.65
CA ALA A 291 -9.56 -2.87 0.81
C ALA A 291 -9.21 -3.11 2.30
N GLN A 292 -9.08 -2.02 3.07
CA GLN A 292 -8.79 -2.13 4.51
C GLN A 292 -9.98 -2.69 5.30
N LYS A 293 -11.23 -2.42 4.91
CA LYS A 293 -12.42 -3.07 5.50
C LYS A 293 -12.38 -4.58 5.29
N ALA A 294 -12.13 -5.03 4.06
CA ALA A 294 -12.03 -6.46 3.75
C ALA A 294 -10.85 -7.13 4.50
N LEU A 295 -9.71 -6.44 4.61
CA LEU A 295 -8.56 -6.92 5.38
C LEU A 295 -8.89 -7.10 6.86
N MET A 296 -9.56 -6.13 7.48
CA MET A 296 -9.97 -6.23 8.89
C MET A 296 -10.98 -7.37 9.11
N GLU A 297 -11.94 -7.56 8.18
CA GLU A 297 -12.85 -8.73 8.24
C GLU A 297 -12.08 -10.04 8.16
N LEU A 298 -11.15 -10.18 7.20
CA LEU A 298 -10.36 -11.40 7.02
C LEU A 298 -9.57 -11.77 8.29
N LEU A 299 -8.90 -10.79 8.91
CA LEU A 299 -8.04 -11.03 10.06
C LEU A 299 -8.82 -11.30 11.35
N LEU A 300 -10.04 -10.76 11.49
CA LEU A 300 -10.87 -10.92 12.69
C LEU A 300 -11.83 -12.11 12.63
N GLN A 301 -12.03 -12.70 11.45
CA GLN A 301 -12.86 -13.90 11.26
C GLN A 301 -12.05 -15.20 11.19
N ALA A 302 -10.73 -15.09 11.18
CA ALA A 302 -9.80 -16.22 11.06
C ALA A 302 -9.68 -17.03 12.37
#